data_0a0e92650b8ec8bc053a14e395ada82d
#
_entry.id   0a0e92650b8ec8bc053a14e395ada82d
#
_cell.length_a   1.000
_cell.length_b   1.000
_cell.length_c   1.000
_cell.angle_alpha   90.00
_cell.angle_beta   90.00
_cell.angle_gamma   90.00
#
_symmetry.space_group_name_H-M   'P 1'
#
loop_
_entity.id
_entity.type
_entity.pdbx_description
1 polymer ?
#
loop_
_entity_poly.entity_id
_entity_poly.type
_entity_poly.pdbx_seq_one_letter_code
_entity_poly.pdbx_strand_id
1 'polypeptide(L)'
;MKLPCHTLGIDIGSTTVKIAILNPEGEIIFSDYQRHYANIQETLAAIIKQALKELGDLPVSPVITGSGGLTLSKHMNVPFVQEVVAVATSLKDYAPRTDVAIELGGEDAKIIYFTGGIDQRMNGICAGGTGSFIDQMATLLKTDAAGLNVPRTTNPSTRSQPDAVYLQRLISSL
;
A
#
# COMPACT_ATOMS: atom_id res chain seq x y z
N MET A 1 4.19 4.82 33.61
CA MET A 1 4.63 3.83 32.63
C MET A 1 3.80 4.08 31.39
N LYS A 2 4.39 4.58 30.27
CA LYS A 2 3.62 4.69 29.02
C LYS A 2 3.39 3.26 28.52
N LEU A 3 2.13 2.90 28.26
CA LEU A 3 1.81 1.66 27.56
C LEU A 3 2.54 1.63 26.21
N PRO A 4 3.06 0.50 25.77
CA PRO A 4 3.63 0.38 24.44
C PRO A 4 2.55 0.77 23.42
N CYS A 5 2.85 1.77 22.59
CA CYS A 5 1.90 2.30 21.62
C CYS A 5 2.14 1.62 20.26
N HIS A 6 1.10 1.02 19.70
CA HIS A 6 1.13 0.45 18.36
C HIS A 6 1.11 1.58 17.31
N THR A 7 1.65 1.35 16.15
CA THR A 7 1.58 2.29 15.02
C THR A 7 0.45 1.88 14.08
N LEU A 8 -0.43 2.83 13.75
CA LEU A 8 -1.51 2.64 12.78
C LEU A 8 -1.19 3.44 11.52
N GLY A 9 -0.77 2.75 10.46
CA GLY A 9 -0.60 3.34 9.14
C GLY A 9 -1.91 3.28 8.36
N ILE A 10 -2.31 4.40 7.74
CA ILE A 10 -3.51 4.52 6.89
C ILE A 10 -3.08 5.10 5.56
N ASP A 11 -3.25 4.33 4.47
CA ASP A 11 -3.02 4.80 3.11
C ASP A 11 -4.36 4.98 2.38
N ILE A 12 -4.63 6.22 1.96
CA ILE A 12 -5.83 6.56 1.20
C ILE A 12 -5.41 6.91 -0.22
N GLY A 13 -5.47 5.91 -1.09
CA GLY A 13 -5.22 6.09 -2.51
C GLY A 13 -6.46 6.59 -3.27
N SER A 14 -6.33 6.76 -4.60
CA SER A 14 -7.41 7.18 -5.48
C SER A 14 -8.58 6.17 -5.55
N THR A 15 -8.30 4.88 -5.39
CA THR A 15 -9.28 3.80 -5.54
C THR A 15 -9.43 2.92 -4.30
N THR A 16 -8.48 2.97 -3.37
CA THR A 16 -8.34 2.02 -2.26
C THR A 16 -8.01 2.68 -0.94
N VAL A 17 -8.45 2.06 0.16
CA VAL A 17 -8.00 2.33 1.52
C VAL A 17 -7.22 1.11 2.00
N LYS A 18 -6.07 1.35 2.61
CA LYS A 18 -5.24 0.31 3.23
C LYS A 18 -4.93 0.69 4.65
N ILE A 19 -4.85 -0.30 5.52
CA ILE A 19 -4.45 -0.14 6.91
C ILE A 19 -3.38 -1.18 7.25
N ALA A 20 -2.39 -0.75 8.02
CA ALA A 20 -1.46 -1.63 8.69
C ALA A 20 -1.31 -1.22 10.16
N ILE A 21 -1.36 -2.19 11.07
CA ILE A 21 -1.10 -1.98 12.50
C ILE A 21 0.17 -2.74 12.86
N LEU A 22 1.14 -2.01 13.40
CA LEU A 22 2.41 -2.57 13.84
C LEU A 22 2.47 -2.59 15.36
N ASN A 23 3.04 -3.68 15.91
CA ASN A 23 3.36 -3.73 17.33
C ASN A 23 4.59 -2.84 17.64
N PRO A 24 4.95 -2.63 18.91
CA PRO A 24 6.12 -1.84 19.29
C PRO A 24 7.45 -2.37 18.75
N GLU A 25 7.51 -3.63 18.39
CA GLU A 25 8.66 -4.31 17.80
C GLU A 25 8.76 -4.10 16.27
N GLY A 26 7.74 -3.44 15.66
CA GLY A 26 7.67 -3.18 14.24
C GLY A 26 7.11 -4.32 13.39
N GLU A 27 6.51 -5.33 14.02
CA GLU A 27 5.87 -6.43 13.30
C GLU A 27 4.42 -6.08 12.95
N ILE A 28 3.97 -6.45 11.75
CA ILE A 28 2.59 -6.25 11.32
C ILE A 28 1.68 -7.25 12.03
N ILE A 29 0.77 -6.76 12.87
CA ILE A 29 -0.22 -7.57 13.60
C ILE A 29 -1.61 -7.53 12.96
N PHE A 30 -1.86 -6.56 12.07
CA PHE A 30 -3.08 -6.47 11.28
C PHE A 30 -2.78 -5.72 9.99
N SER A 31 -3.36 -6.17 8.88
CA SER A 31 -3.39 -5.40 7.63
C SER A 31 -4.63 -5.73 6.83
N ASP A 32 -5.20 -4.72 6.17
CA ASP A 32 -6.33 -4.89 5.26
C ASP A 32 -6.24 -3.90 4.10
N TYR A 33 -6.82 -4.29 2.97
CA TYR A 33 -6.83 -3.56 1.71
C TYR A 33 -8.22 -3.66 1.08
N GLN A 34 -8.90 -2.53 0.93
CA GLN A 34 -10.25 -2.49 0.35
C GLN A 34 -10.41 -1.38 -0.68
N ARG A 35 -11.23 -1.65 -1.72
CA ARG A 35 -11.69 -0.61 -2.65
C ARG A 35 -12.76 0.22 -1.98
N HIS A 36 -12.64 1.55 -2.07
CA HIS A 36 -13.58 2.46 -1.40
C HIS A 36 -14.76 2.90 -2.27
N TYR A 37 -14.71 2.70 -3.60
CA TYR A 37 -15.80 3.09 -4.50
C TYR A 37 -16.36 4.48 -4.22
N ALA A 38 -15.49 5.46 -3.98
CA ALA A 38 -15.77 6.83 -3.52
C ALA A 38 -16.31 6.96 -2.06
N ASN A 39 -16.51 5.87 -1.32
CA ASN A 39 -16.98 5.86 0.08
C ASN A 39 -15.81 5.65 1.05
N ILE A 40 -14.83 6.56 1.04
CA ILE A 40 -13.59 6.45 1.83
C ILE A 40 -13.89 6.30 3.33
N GLN A 41 -14.78 7.13 3.88
CA GLN A 41 -15.08 7.14 5.32
C GLN A 41 -15.71 5.82 5.79
N GLU A 42 -16.66 5.29 5.03
CA GLU A 42 -17.33 4.03 5.36
C GLU A 42 -16.37 2.86 5.27
N THR A 43 -15.53 2.83 4.22
CA THR A 43 -14.52 1.79 4.03
C THR A 43 -13.50 1.82 5.16
N LEU A 44 -12.96 3.01 5.48
CA LEU A 44 -12.02 3.17 6.59
C LEU A 44 -12.62 2.73 7.91
N ALA A 45 -13.86 3.14 8.20
CA ALA A 45 -14.56 2.75 9.43
C ALA A 45 -14.82 1.24 9.51
N ALA A 46 -15.11 0.59 8.37
CA ALA A 46 -15.30 -0.86 8.30
C ALA A 46 -14.00 -1.61 8.64
N ILE A 47 -12.87 -1.20 8.05
CA ILE A 47 -11.56 -1.81 8.30
C ILE A 47 -11.14 -1.62 9.77
N ILE A 48 -11.32 -0.40 10.33
CA ILE A 48 -11.01 -0.14 11.74
C ILE A 48 -11.88 -1.00 12.68
N LYS A 49 -13.17 -1.16 12.39
CA LYS A 49 -14.05 -2.05 13.17
C LYS A 49 -13.60 -3.50 13.10
N GLN A 50 -13.11 -3.95 11.95
CA GLN A 50 -12.57 -5.29 11.81
C GLN A 50 -11.29 -5.44 12.65
N ALA A 51 -10.35 -4.50 12.57
CA ALA A 51 -9.14 -4.50 13.39
C ALA A 51 -9.47 -4.54 14.89
N LEU A 52 -10.43 -3.71 15.34
CA LEU A 52 -10.89 -3.71 16.73
C LEU A 52 -11.49 -5.06 17.16
N LYS A 53 -12.24 -5.72 16.27
CA LYS A 53 -12.80 -7.06 16.54
C LYS A 53 -11.72 -8.14 16.69
N GLU A 54 -10.65 -8.06 15.90
CA GLU A 54 -9.58 -9.05 15.89
C GLU A 54 -8.55 -8.83 16.99
N LEU A 55 -8.17 -7.58 17.24
CA LEU A 55 -7.09 -7.22 18.16
C LEU A 55 -7.56 -6.71 19.52
N GLY A 56 -8.85 -6.38 19.65
CA GLY A 56 -9.38 -5.69 20.82
C GLY A 56 -9.05 -4.19 20.84
N ASP A 57 -9.28 -3.55 21.98
CA ASP A 57 -9.00 -2.12 22.19
C ASP A 57 -7.50 -1.91 22.48
N LEU A 58 -6.78 -1.37 21.50
CA LEU A 58 -5.34 -1.12 21.56
C LEU A 58 -5.03 0.38 21.47
N PRO A 59 -4.08 0.89 22.28
CA PRO A 59 -3.57 2.24 22.09
C PRO A 59 -2.75 2.31 20.80
N VAL A 60 -3.19 3.13 19.85
CA VAL A 60 -2.54 3.30 18.55
C VAL A 60 -2.10 4.74 18.32
N SER A 61 -0.97 4.93 17.64
CA SER A 61 -0.50 6.20 17.10
C SER A 61 -0.77 6.22 15.59
N PRO A 62 -1.79 6.95 15.10
CA PRO A 62 -2.13 6.95 13.69
C PRO A 62 -1.21 7.86 12.88
N VAL A 63 -0.92 7.43 11.63
CA VAL A 63 -0.24 8.20 10.59
C VAL A 63 -0.98 7.97 9.28
N ILE A 64 -1.20 9.03 8.49
CA ILE A 64 -1.92 8.97 7.23
C ILE A 64 -0.98 9.26 6.07
N THR A 65 -1.14 8.51 4.98
CA THR A 65 -0.48 8.73 3.69
C THR A 65 -1.50 8.58 2.55
N GLY A 66 -1.04 8.66 1.32
CA GLY A 66 -1.86 8.48 0.13
C GLY A 66 -2.40 9.79 -0.44
N SER A 67 -2.67 9.79 -1.75
CA SER A 67 -3.13 10.98 -2.50
C SER A 67 -4.44 11.57 -1.96
N GLY A 68 -5.34 10.73 -1.43
CA GLY A 68 -6.59 11.13 -0.78
C GLY A 68 -6.46 11.45 0.71
N GLY A 69 -5.31 11.17 1.33
CA GLY A 69 -5.14 11.21 2.79
C GLY A 69 -4.99 12.61 3.41
N LEU A 70 -4.49 13.59 2.64
CA LEU A 70 -4.13 14.91 3.19
C LEU A 70 -5.32 15.65 3.81
N THR A 71 -6.49 15.60 3.19
CA THR A 71 -7.69 16.25 3.71
C THR A 71 -8.16 15.58 5.00
N LEU A 72 -8.15 14.25 5.04
CA LEU A 72 -8.55 13.48 6.22
C LEU A 72 -7.59 13.71 7.38
N SER A 73 -6.28 13.74 7.13
CA SER A 73 -5.25 13.99 8.16
C SER A 73 -5.47 15.33 8.87
N LYS A 74 -5.76 16.38 8.09
CA LYS A 74 -6.08 17.70 8.64
C LYS A 74 -7.37 17.69 9.47
N HIS A 75 -8.40 17.01 8.97
CA HIS A 75 -9.69 16.95 9.66
C HIS A 75 -9.61 16.19 10.98
N MET A 76 -8.84 15.10 11.01
CA MET A 76 -8.63 14.26 12.20
C MET A 76 -7.50 14.73 13.11
N ASN A 77 -6.76 15.76 12.70
CA ASN A 77 -5.53 16.20 13.37
C ASN A 77 -4.50 15.07 13.58
N VAL A 78 -4.30 14.26 12.53
CA VAL A 78 -3.38 13.13 12.48
C VAL A 78 -2.20 13.48 11.58
N PRO A 79 -0.95 13.11 11.90
CA PRO A 79 0.20 13.34 11.04
C PRO A 79 0.00 12.78 9.63
N PHE A 80 0.46 13.55 8.62
CA PHE A 80 0.48 13.13 7.22
C PHE A 80 1.94 12.94 6.77
N VAL A 81 2.20 11.82 6.08
CA VAL A 81 3.48 11.51 5.45
C VAL A 81 3.27 11.38 3.95
N GLN A 82 4.12 11.98 3.14
CA GLN A 82 4.06 11.80 1.70
C GLN A 82 4.39 10.36 1.30
N GLU A 83 3.71 9.82 0.29
CA GLU A 83 3.87 8.43 -0.18
C GLU A 83 5.33 8.07 -0.46
N VAL A 84 6.06 8.92 -1.18
CA VAL A 84 7.47 8.68 -1.50
C VAL A 84 8.34 8.56 -0.24
N VAL A 85 8.03 9.33 0.81
CA VAL A 85 8.76 9.26 2.08
C VAL A 85 8.40 7.99 2.83
N ALA A 86 7.12 7.63 2.83
CA ALA A 86 6.63 6.40 3.44
C ALA A 86 7.27 5.16 2.78
N VAL A 87 7.25 5.07 1.44
CA VAL A 87 7.89 4.00 0.67
C VAL A 87 9.40 3.95 0.93
N ALA A 88 10.09 5.10 0.90
CA ALA A 88 11.53 5.15 1.15
C ALA A 88 11.89 4.67 2.56
N THR A 89 11.09 5.04 3.56
CA THR A 89 11.31 4.61 4.96
C THR A 89 11.13 3.11 5.08
N SER A 90 10.03 2.57 4.54
CA SER A 90 9.75 1.14 4.58
C SER A 90 10.85 0.32 3.87
N LEU A 91 11.27 0.74 2.68
CA LEU A 91 12.34 0.04 1.94
C LEU A 91 13.68 0.06 2.67
N LYS A 92 14.00 1.15 3.38
CA LYS A 92 15.22 1.23 4.18
C LYS A 92 15.27 0.15 5.26
N ASP A 93 14.12 -0.18 5.86
CA ASP A 93 14.04 -1.16 6.93
C ASP A 93 13.91 -2.60 6.41
N TYR A 94 13.06 -2.83 5.39
CA TYR A 94 12.73 -4.17 4.92
C TYR A 94 13.54 -4.64 3.70
N ALA A 95 14.04 -3.70 2.88
CA ALA A 95 14.80 -4.00 1.66
C ALA A 95 15.93 -2.98 1.45
N PRO A 96 16.92 -2.88 2.36
CA PRO A 96 17.92 -1.79 2.38
C PRO A 96 18.86 -1.75 1.16
N ARG A 97 18.85 -2.78 0.31
CA ARG A 97 19.64 -2.85 -0.93
C ARG A 97 18.85 -2.49 -2.18
N THR A 98 17.67 -1.87 -2.01
CA THR A 98 16.82 -1.45 -3.13
C THR A 98 17.35 -0.17 -3.74
N ASP A 99 17.70 -0.19 -5.02
CA ASP A 99 18.11 0.98 -5.79
C ASP A 99 16.93 1.69 -6.45
N VAL A 100 15.88 0.93 -6.79
CA VAL A 100 14.70 1.41 -7.52
C VAL A 100 13.46 0.73 -6.99
N ALA A 101 12.39 1.51 -6.77
CA ALA A 101 11.05 0.99 -6.52
C ALA A 101 10.09 1.40 -7.64
N ILE A 102 9.19 0.51 -8.02
CA ILE A 102 8.10 0.77 -8.95
C ILE A 102 6.80 0.61 -8.17
N GLU A 103 6.07 1.70 -8.04
CA GLU A 103 4.75 1.74 -7.43
C GLU A 103 3.68 1.77 -8.53
N LEU A 104 2.75 0.84 -8.48
CA LEU A 104 1.60 0.77 -9.39
C LEU A 104 0.34 1.12 -8.61
N GLY A 105 -0.03 2.40 -8.64
CA GLY A 105 -1.29 2.89 -8.08
C GLY A 105 -2.50 2.52 -8.92
N GLY A 106 -3.70 2.88 -8.45
CA GLY A 106 -4.94 2.65 -9.21
C GLY A 106 -4.98 3.43 -10.52
N GLU A 107 -4.51 4.67 -10.51
CA GLU A 107 -4.57 5.61 -11.64
C GLU A 107 -3.20 6.10 -12.10
N ASP A 108 -2.16 5.95 -11.27
CA ASP A 108 -0.81 6.38 -11.56
C ASP A 108 0.20 5.24 -11.40
N ALA A 109 1.36 5.40 -12.01
CA ALA A 109 2.52 4.55 -11.84
C ALA A 109 3.72 5.45 -11.54
N LYS A 110 4.48 5.10 -10.51
CA LYS A 110 5.64 5.86 -10.06
C LYS A 110 6.88 4.97 -10.08
N ILE A 111 8.00 5.55 -10.48
CA ILE A 111 9.32 4.95 -10.31
C ILE A 111 10.12 5.84 -9.35
N ILE A 112 10.70 5.24 -8.33
CA ILE A 112 11.44 5.93 -7.29
C ILE A 112 12.86 5.40 -7.29
N TYR A 113 13.83 6.28 -7.47
CA TYR A 113 15.26 5.98 -7.42
C TYR A 113 15.82 6.39 -6.06
N PHE A 114 16.68 5.56 -5.48
CA PHE A 114 17.28 5.80 -4.16
C PHE A 114 18.79 6.08 -4.26
N THR A 115 19.41 5.85 -5.42
CA THR A 115 20.85 6.07 -5.63
C THR A 115 21.15 7.55 -5.83
N GLY A 116 21.94 8.15 -4.96
CA GLY A 116 22.32 9.58 -5.04
C GLY A 116 21.28 10.55 -4.50
N GLY A 117 20.25 10.07 -3.83
CA GLY A 117 19.12 10.81 -3.30
C GLY A 117 17.80 10.20 -3.76
N ILE A 118 16.69 10.74 -3.28
CA ILE A 118 15.35 10.28 -3.70
C ILE A 118 14.94 11.11 -4.93
N ASP A 119 14.84 10.45 -6.10
CA ASP A 119 14.25 11.01 -7.32
C ASP A 119 12.99 10.21 -7.68
N GLN A 120 11.88 10.88 -7.93
CA GLN A 120 10.61 10.27 -8.29
C GLN A 120 10.16 10.74 -9.66
N ARG A 121 9.76 9.78 -10.49
CA ARG A 121 9.09 10.04 -11.76
C ARG A 121 7.76 9.31 -11.81
N MET A 122 6.77 9.98 -12.37
CA MET A 122 5.40 9.47 -12.47
C MET A 122 4.98 9.48 -13.94
N ASN A 123 4.12 8.53 -14.33
CA ASN A 123 3.49 8.57 -15.64
C ASN A 123 2.69 9.89 -15.78
N GLY A 124 2.67 10.46 -16.99
CA GLY A 124 1.98 11.73 -17.25
C GLY A 124 0.46 11.55 -17.36
N ILE A 125 -0.03 11.45 -18.59
CA ILE A 125 -1.49 11.54 -18.89
C ILE A 125 -2.14 10.16 -19.06
N CYS A 126 -1.36 9.09 -19.20
CA CYS A 126 -1.87 7.77 -19.56
C CYS A 126 -1.93 6.84 -18.36
N ALA A 127 -3.11 6.27 -18.09
CA ALA A 127 -3.31 5.23 -17.07
C ALA A 127 -2.73 3.84 -17.48
N GLY A 128 -2.06 3.73 -18.63
CA GLY A 128 -1.40 2.51 -19.08
C GLY A 128 -0.34 2.03 -18.08
N GLY A 129 -0.37 0.76 -17.72
CA GLY A 129 0.53 0.19 -16.72
C GLY A 129 0.12 0.42 -15.27
N THR A 130 -1.06 0.99 -15.02
CA THR A 130 -1.61 1.20 -13.68
C THR A 130 -2.51 0.04 -13.24
N GLY A 131 -2.93 0.04 -11.98
CA GLY A 131 -3.87 -0.95 -11.45
C GLY A 131 -5.18 -0.99 -12.21
N SER A 132 -5.73 0.16 -12.63
CA SER A 132 -6.95 0.22 -13.44
C SER A 132 -6.77 -0.45 -14.80
N PHE A 133 -5.61 -0.35 -15.43
CA PHE A 133 -5.30 -1.07 -16.67
C PHE A 133 -5.25 -2.58 -16.44
N ILE A 134 -4.61 -3.01 -15.35
CA ILE A 134 -4.55 -4.44 -14.96
C ILE A 134 -5.96 -4.99 -14.76
N ASP A 135 -6.83 -4.27 -14.05
CA ASP A 135 -8.22 -4.66 -13.81
C ASP A 135 -9.04 -4.76 -15.11
N GLN A 136 -8.84 -3.82 -16.04
CA GLN A 136 -9.48 -3.86 -17.35
C GLN A 136 -9.04 -5.09 -18.15
N MET A 137 -7.75 -5.40 -18.16
CA MET A 137 -7.23 -6.59 -18.84
C MET A 137 -7.74 -7.88 -18.19
N ALA A 138 -7.77 -7.94 -16.85
CA ALA A 138 -8.34 -9.06 -16.12
C ALA A 138 -9.82 -9.30 -16.50
N THR A 139 -10.60 -8.23 -16.54
CA THR A 139 -12.02 -8.28 -16.95
C THR A 139 -12.18 -8.80 -18.38
N LEU A 140 -11.39 -8.31 -19.33
CA LEU A 140 -11.40 -8.79 -20.73
C LEU A 140 -11.07 -10.28 -20.83
N LEU A 141 -10.17 -10.76 -19.99
CA LEU A 141 -9.75 -12.16 -19.93
C LEU A 141 -10.64 -13.02 -19.01
N LYS A 142 -11.73 -12.44 -18.47
CA LYS A 142 -12.68 -13.10 -17.55
C LYS A 142 -12.00 -13.68 -16.31
N THR A 143 -11.09 -12.94 -15.73
CA THR A 143 -10.34 -13.26 -14.52
C THR A 143 -10.20 -12.02 -13.63
N ASP A 144 -9.46 -12.11 -12.55
CA ASP A 144 -9.06 -10.99 -11.69
C ASP A 144 -7.54 -10.75 -11.75
N ALA A 145 -7.05 -9.75 -11.05
CA ALA A 145 -5.63 -9.42 -11.00
C ALA A 145 -4.77 -10.60 -10.47
N ALA A 146 -5.30 -11.38 -9.53
CA ALA A 146 -4.62 -12.57 -9.00
C ALA A 146 -4.54 -13.67 -10.07
N GLY A 147 -5.61 -13.87 -10.85
CA GLY A 147 -5.64 -14.84 -11.94
C GLY A 147 -4.72 -14.49 -13.11
N LEU A 148 -4.43 -13.19 -13.33
CA LEU A 148 -3.40 -12.76 -14.30
C LEU A 148 -1.99 -13.17 -13.87
N ASN A 149 -1.76 -13.31 -12.57
CA ASN A 149 -0.45 -13.65 -11.99
C ASN A 149 -0.19 -15.16 -11.92
N VAL A 150 -1.12 -15.99 -12.39
CA VAL A 150 -0.91 -17.45 -12.48
C VAL A 150 0.07 -17.72 -13.61
N PRO A 151 1.29 -18.24 -13.35
CA PRO A 151 2.23 -18.59 -14.40
C PRO A 151 1.58 -19.60 -15.34
N ARG A 152 1.39 -19.26 -16.60
CA ARG A 152 1.10 -20.26 -17.64
C ARG A 152 2.40 -21.07 -17.82
N THR A 153 2.55 -22.11 -17.03
CA THR A 153 3.68 -23.02 -17.11
C THR A 153 3.62 -23.83 -18.40
N THR A 154 4.18 -23.30 -19.46
CA THR A 154 4.58 -24.09 -20.63
C THR A 154 6.08 -24.11 -20.84
N ASN A 155 6.90 -23.53 -19.94
CA ASN A 155 8.35 -23.63 -20.05
C ASN A 155 9.04 -23.56 -18.69
N PRO A 156 9.78 -24.60 -18.25
CA PRO A 156 10.44 -24.62 -16.93
C PRO A 156 11.65 -23.69 -16.81
N SER A 157 12.05 -22.97 -17.86
CA SER A 157 13.26 -22.13 -17.87
C SER A 157 13.05 -20.66 -17.51
N THR A 158 11.82 -20.22 -17.27
CA THR A 158 11.53 -18.85 -16.82
C THR A 158 10.82 -18.88 -15.47
N ARG A 159 11.52 -19.29 -14.42
CA ARG A 159 11.14 -18.99 -13.05
C ARG A 159 11.53 -17.54 -12.73
N SER A 160 10.73 -16.57 -13.12
CA SER A 160 10.73 -15.29 -12.44
C SER A 160 10.05 -15.48 -11.09
N GLN A 161 10.78 -15.25 -10.01
CA GLN A 161 10.22 -15.25 -8.65
C GLN A 161 9.10 -14.20 -8.55
N PRO A 162 8.09 -14.40 -7.72
CA PRO A 162 6.95 -13.50 -7.61
C PRO A 162 7.33 -12.23 -6.83
N ASP A 163 7.98 -11.28 -7.49
CA ASP A 163 8.31 -9.97 -6.90
C ASP A 163 7.05 -9.13 -6.61
N ALA A 164 5.92 -9.47 -7.21
CA ALA A 164 4.64 -8.82 -6.94
C ALA A 164 4.12 -9.00 -5.50
N VAL A 165 4.52 -10.07 -4.82
CA VAL A 165 4.17 -10.31 -3.40
C VAL A 165 4.94 -9.37 -2.47
N TYR A 166 6.12 -8.90 -2.87
CA TYR A 166 6.92 -7.95 -2.10
C TYR A 166 6.29 -6.56 -2.08
N LEU A 167 5.76 -6.08 -3.20
CA LEU A 167 5.07 -4.79 -3.26
C LEU A 167 3.81 -4.76 -2.39
N GLN A 168 3.04 -5.84 -2.38
CA GLN A 168 1.84 -5.94 -1.54
C GLN A 168 2.19 -6.01 -0.04
N ARG A 169 3.31 -6.65 0.33
CA ARG A 169 3.82 -6.64 1.70
C ARG A 169 4.39 -5.28 2.12
N LEU A 170 5.08 -4.57 1.22
CA LEU A 170 5.61 -3.23 1.49
C LEU A 170 4.50 -2.21 1.75
N ILE A 171 3.40 -2.28 1.00
CA ILE A 171 2.23 -1.40 1.19
C ILE A 171 1.49 -1.75 2.49
N SER A 172 1.54 -3.01 2.93
CA SER A 172 0.99 -3.45 4.22
C SER A 172 1.86 -3.07 5.42
N SER A 173 3.09 -2.63 5.19
CA SER A 173 4.05 -2.29 6.26
C SER A 173 4.25 -0.77 6.43
N LEU A 174 3.44 0.06 5.78
CA LEU A 174 3.32 1.50 6.03
C LEU A 174 2.35 1.77 7.13
#